data_c914b3a1f3d89d61e78e98e48f1ac460
#
_entry.id   c914b3a1f3d89d61e78e98e48f1ac460
#
_cell.length_a   1.000
_cell.length_b   1.000
_cell.length_c   1.000
_cell.angle_alpha   90.00
_cell.angle_beta   90.00
_cell.angle_gamma   90.00
#
_symmetry.space_group_name_H-M   'P 1'
#
loop_
_entity.id
_entity.type
_entity.pdbx_description
1 polymer ?
#
loop_
_entity_poly.entity_id
_entity_poly.type
_entity_poly.pdbx_seq_one_letter_code
_entity_poly.pdbx_strand_id
1 'polypeptide(L)'
;MTWQDFFATQDIPSIRNWIAYTRSLGVAVYPSDQDVFRAFDLTPLDQVRVVILGQDPYFNGEADGLAFSASSAKRLPLSLQRLVAEVKDDGFEVASTWRGSLDAWAKQGVLLLNTALTVQHGTPGVYMQNWSRFTAACMRFVIEKRSPHFILWGSAARQLLGTVAESFGVHTTQARRGCFDYGAFAAAGGVISSMRDDLPKISYTYSAHPAARSATPYQLKGSRPFSKANEVLRWRRRGDVDWSLR
;
A
#
# COMPACT_ATOMS: atom_id res chain seq x y z
N MET A 1 -9.66 19.04 -4.29
CA MET A 1 -9.72 18.17 -3.10
C MET A 1 -8.32 17.75 -2.71
N THR A 2 -8.06 17.74 -1.40
CA THR A 2 -6.77 17.48 -0.79
C THR A 2 -6.91 16.42 0.31
N TRP A 3 -5.81 15.99 0.91
CA TRP A 3 -5.88 15.16 2.11
C TRP A 3 -6.55 15.85 3.30
N GLN A 4 -6.49 17.20 3.36
CA GLN A 4 -7.20 17.97 4.41
C GLN A 4 -8.72 17.77 4.31
N ASP A 5 -9.28 17.71 3.09
CA ASP A 5 -10.70 17.42 2.90
C ASP A 5 -11.07 16.03 3.41
N PHE A 6 -10.18 15.01 3.22
CA PHE A 6 -10.36 13.69 3.79
C PHE A 6 -10.25 13.70 5.32
N PHE A 7 -9.18 14.30 5.86
CA PHE A 7 -8.96 14.33 7.32
C PHE A 7 -10.07 15.07 8.06
N ALA A 8 -10.69 16.09 7.46
CA ALA A 8 -11.83 16.77 8.05
C ALA A 8 -13.07 15.88 8.23
N THR A 9 -13.14 14.74 7.52
CA THR A 9 -14.22 13.75 7.67
C THR A 9 -13.88 12.63 8.68
N GLN A 10 -12.67 12.64 9.24
CA GLN A 10 -12.18 11.61 10.15
C GLN A 10 -12.00 12.16 11.57
N ASP A 11 -12.19 11.30 12.56
CA ASP A 11 -11.93 11.67 13.97
C ASP A 11 -10.43 11.54 14.30
N ILE A 12 -9.62 12.40 13.66
CA ILE A 12 -8.17 12.43 13.88
C ILE A 12 -7.79 12.74 15.33
N PRO A 13 -8.48 13.66 16.06
CA PRO A 13 -8.19 13.89 17.48
C PRO A 13 -8.28 12.62 18.33
N SER A 14 -9.34 11.84 18.19
CA SER A 14 -9.50 10.58 18.95
C SER A 14 -8.42 9.56 18.60
N ILE A 15 -8.03 9.46 17.33
CA ILE A 15 -6.93 8.59 16.91
C ILE A 15 -5.62 9.03 17.57
N ARG A 16 -5.28 10.32 17.53
CA ARG A 16 -4.05 10.85 18.16
C ARG A 16 -4.06 10.66 19.68
N ASN A 17 -5.20 10.93 20.35
CA ASN A 17 -5.36 10.74 21.77
C ASN A 17 -5.17 9.27 22.18
N TRP A 18 -5.75 8.34 21.42
CA TRP A 18 -5.55 6.92 21.66
C TRP A 18 -4.08 6.50 21.54
N ILE A 19 -3.36 6.95 20.51
CA ILE A 19 -1.93 6.66 20.33
C ILE A 19 -1.12 7.25 21.50
N ALA A 20 -1.36 8.52 21.86
CA ALA A 20 -0.69 9.20 22.95
C ALA A 20 -0.93 8.51 24.29
N TYR A 21 -2.19 8.13 24.57
CA TYR A 21 -2.53 7.37 25.76
C TYR A 21 -1.80 6.01 25.80
N THR A 22 -1.79 5.27 24.71
CA THR A 22 -1.07 3.99 24.62
C THR A 22 0.41 4.16 24.94
N ARG A 23 1.06 5.21 24.42
CA ARG A 23 2.47 5.53 24.71
C ARG A 23 2.68 5.95 26.17
N SER A 24 1.74 6.67 26.78
CA SER A 24 1.82 7.09 28.19
C SER A 24 1.81 5.91 29.15
N LEU A 25 1.31 4.76 28.74
CA LEU A 25 1.37 3.51 29.50
C LEU A 25 2.74 2.79 29.39
N GLY A 26 3.75 3.42 28.78
CA GLY A 26 5.08 2.82 28.54
C GLY A 26 5.14 1.85 27.36
N VAL A 27 4.10 1.79 26.54
CA VAL A 27 4.06 0.92 25.36
C VAL A 27 4.82 1.58 24.21
N ALA A 28 5.86 0.91 23.70
CA ALA A 28 6.57 1.36 22.50
C ALA A 28 5.70 1.16 21.26
N VAL A 29 5.28 2.25 20.61
CA VAL A 29 4.43 2.28 19.41
C VAL A 29 5.19 2.94 18.27
N TYR A 30 5.22 2.30 17.10
CA TYR A 30 5.89 2.79 15.89
C TYR A 30 4.89 3.06 14.77
N PRO A 31 5.21 3.97 13.83
CA PRO A 31 6.34 4.90 13.83
C PRO A 31 6.19 6.00 14.89
N SER A 32 7.10 6.99 14.90
CA SER A 32 7.01 8.18 15.76
C SER A 32 5.73 8.98 15.46
N ASP A 33 5.30 9.86 16.39
CA ASP A 33 4.08 10.68 16.20
C ASP A 33 4.11 11.53 14.93
N GLN A 34 5.28 12.01 14.55
CA GLN A 34 5.49 12.84 13.37
C GLN A 34 5.31 12.03 12.08
N ASP A 35 5.60 10.72 12.13
CA ASP A 35 5.61 9.87 10.95
C ASP A 35 4.31 9.07 10.74
N VAL A 36 3.35 9.11 11.67
CA VAL A 36 2.10 8.33 11.57
C VAL A 36 1.35 8.62 10.26
N PHE A 37 1.35 9.88 9.82
CA PHE A 37 0.66 10.31 8.60
C PHE A 37 1.61 10.70 7.45
N ARG A 38 2.89 10.37 7.56
CA ARG A 38 3.93 10.77 6.60
C ARG A 38 3.65 10.33 5.16
N ALA A 39 2.96 9.22 4.95
CA ALA A 39 2.57 8.79 3.61
C ALA A 39 1.69 9.81 2.88
N PHE A 40 0.85 10.53 3.60
CA PHE A 40 -0.03 11.57 3.07
C PHE A 40 0.73 12.88 2.82
N ASP A 41 1.71 13.19 3.65
CA ASP A 41 2.54 14.39 3.51
C ASP A 41 3.44 14.31 2.27
N LEU A 42 4.00 13.11 1.99
CA LEU A 42 4.89 12.89 0.85
C LEU A 42 4.17 12.63 -0.47
N THR A 43 2.92 12.18 -0.42
CA THR A 43 2.16 11.86 -1.64
C THR A 43 0.88 12.70 -1.68
N PRO A 44 0.89 13.92 -2.26
CA PRO A 44 -0.31 14.72 -2.43
C PRO A 44 -1.42 13.95 -3.16
N LEU A 45 -2.67 14.12 -2.73
CA LEU A 45 -3.81 13.35 -3.26
C LEU A 45 -3.94 13.45 -4.77
N ASP A 46 -3.74 14.64 -5.33
CA ASP A 46 -3.84 14.90 -6.77
C ASP A 46 -2.74 14.22 -7.59
N GLN A 47 -1.66 13.82 -6.95
CA GLN A 47 -0.56 13.08 -7.56
C GLN A 47 -0.68 11.56 -7.41
N VAL A 48 -1.60 11.04 -6.59
CA VAL A 48 -1.73 9.59 -6.38
C VAL A 48 -2.02 8.87 -7.69
N ARG A 49 -1.11 7.99 -8.11
CA ARG A 49 -1.19 7.15 -9.32
C ARG A 49 -1.20 5.67 -8.99
N VAL A 50 -0.42 5.28 -8.00
CA VAL A 50 -0.29 3.90 -7.51
C VAL A 50 -0.51 3.90 -6.00
N VAL A 51 -1.11 2.84 -5.48
CA VAL A 51 -1.19 2.57 -4.04
C VAL A 51 -0.53 1.23 -3.76
N ILE A 52 0.44 1.22 -2.87
CA ILE A 52 1.02 0.00 -2.32
C ILE A 52 0.49 -0.18 -0.90
N LEU A 53 -0.21 -1.30 -0.65
CA LEU A 53 -0.76 -1.59 0.66
C LEU A 53 0.11 -2.61 1.39
N GLY A 54 0.65 -2.18 2.55
CA GLY A 54 1.27 -3.04 3.55
C GLY A 54 0.25 -3.46 4.61
N GLN A 55 0.67 -4.32 5.55
CA GLN A 55 -0.14 -4.73 6.69
C GLN A 55 -0.04 -3.70 7.82
N ASP A 56 1.13 -3.61 8.44
CA ASP A 56 1.48 -2.70 9.54
C ASP A 56 2.94 -2.25 9.42
N PRO A 57 3.33 -1.20 10.15
CA PRO A 57 4.72 -0.74 10.15
C PRO A 57 5.69 -1.80 10.70
N TYR A 58 6.98 -1.63 10.47
CA TYR A 58 8.00 -2.43 11.12
C TYR A 58 7.98 -2.22 12.64
N PHE A 59 7.94 -3.32 13.39
CA PHE A 59 7.67 -3.31 14.84
C PHE A 59 8.90 -3.29 15.74
N ASN A 60 10.12 -3.20 15.15
CA ASN A 60 11.39 -3.16 15.91
C ASN A 60 12.03 -1.76 15.89
N GLY A 61 11.28 -0.72 15.45
CA GLY A 61 11.77 0.66 15.44
C GLY A 61 12.29 1.17 14.10
N GLU A 62 12.24 0.36 13.04
CA GLU A 62 12.68 0.78 11.71
C GLU A 62 11.62 1.53 10.90
N ALA A 63 10.38 1.55 11.37
CA ALA A 63 9.26 2.20 10.69
C ALA A 63 9.45 3.71 10.57
N ASP A 64 9.31 4.23 9.35
CA ASP A 64 9.48 5.65 9.01
C ASP A 64 8.20 6.28 8.45
N GLY A 65 7.05 5.65 8.65
CA GLY A 65 5.72 6.15 8.24
C GLY A 65 5.27 5.76 6.83
N LEU A 66 6.14 5.17 6.03
CA LEU A 66 5.80 4.61 4.72
C LEU A 66 5.76 3.08 4.78
N ALA A 67 4.78 2.48 4.11
CA ALA A 67 4.72 1.02 3.99
C ALA A 67 5.99 0.47 3.31
N PHE A 68 6.58 -0.56 3.92
CA PHE A 68 7.82 -1.22 3.48
C PHE A 68 9.10 -0.39 3.54
N SER A 69 9.05 0.91 3.85
CA SER A 69 10.22 1.78 3.98
C SER A 69 10.86 1.66 5.37
N ALA A 70 12.19 1.73 5.42
CA ALA A 70 12.97 1.59 6.65
C ALA A 70 14.29 2.37 6.52
N SER A 71 14.20 3.70 6.40
CA SER A 71 15.33 4.58 6.10
C SER A 71 16.40 4.62 7.20
N SER A 72 16.03 4.33 8.45
CA SER A 72 16.93 4.31 9.62
C SER A 72 17.43 2.91 9.99
N ALA A 73 17.05 1.88 9.22
CA ALA A 73 17.40 0.51 9.56
C ALA A 73 18.89 0.23 9.40
N LYS A 74 19.54 -0.26 10.48
CA LYS A 74 20.94 -0.74 10.42
C LYS A 74 21.07 -1.96 9.50
N ARG A 75 20.04 -2.79 9.46
CA ARG A 75 19.89 -3.94 8.56
C ARG A 75 18.48 -3.93 7.99
N LEU A 76 18.38 -4.01 6.67
CA LEU A 76 17.07 -4.00 5.99
C LEU A 76 16.20 -5.15 6.49
N PRO A 77 14.92 -4.90 6.83
CA PRO A 77 13.94 -5.93 7.14
C PRO A 77 13.79 -6.93 5.98
N LEU A 78 13.49 -8.20 6.29
CA LEU A 78 13.43 -9.27 5.29
C LEU A 78 12.43 -8.99 4.15
N SER A 79 11.28 -8.39 4.48
CA SER A 79 10.30 -8.00 3.46
C SER A 79 10.88 -6.98 2.48
N LEU A 80 11.61 -5.99 3.00
CA LEU A 80 12.25 -4.97 2.16
C LEU A 80 13.41 -5.55 1.34
N GLN A 81 14.21 -6.48 1.89
CA GLN A 81 15.26 -7.17 1.12
C GLN A 81 14.66 -7.92 -0.08
N ARG A 82 13.53 -8.61 0.10
CA ARG A 82 12.85 -9.35 -0.97
C ARG A 82 12.19 -8.42 -1.97
N LEU A 83 11.65 -7.29 -1.51
CA LEU A 83 11.12 -6.24 -2.38
C LEU A 83 12.23 -5.69 -3.28
N VAL A 84 13.40 -5.37 -2.72
CA VAL A 84 14.58 -4.91 -3.48
C VAL A 84 15.04 -5.94 -4.51
N ALA A 85 15.01 -7.22 -4.15
CA ALA A 85 15.33 -8.27 -5.11
C ALA A 85 14.34 -8.28 -6.29
N GLU A 86 13.04 -8.11 -6.03
CA GLU A 86 12.03 -8.02 -7.09
C GLU A 86 12.17 -6.74 -7.93
N VAL A 87 12.57 -5.60 -7.33
CA VAL A 87 12.88 -4.37 -8.09
C VAL A 87 13.96 -4.65 -9.14
N LYS A 88 15.03 -5.35 -8.74
CA LYS A 88 16.12 -5.75 -9.65
C LYS A 88 15.65 -6.77 -10.71
N ASP A 89 14.90 -7.80 -10.28
CA ASP A 89 14.39 -8.84 -11.16
C ASP A 89 13.40 -8.27 -12.19
N ASP A 90 12.68 -7.20 -11.84
CA ASP A 90 11.75 -6.46 -12.72
C ASP A 90 12.48 -5.43 -13.64
N GLY A 91 13.81 -5.31 -13.53
CA GLY A 91 14.66 -4.54 -14.43
C GLY A 91 14.96 -3.11 -13.99
N PHE A 92 14.73 -2.75 -12.73
CA PHE A 92 15.02 -1.41 -12.19
C PHE A 92 16.32 -1.39 -11.39
N GLU A 93 17.01 -0.25 -11.43
CA GLU A 93 18.28 -0.09 -10.73
C GLU A 93 18.11 0.03 -9.21
N VAL A 94 19.06 -0.53 -8.48
CA VAL A 94 19.22 -0.31 -7.04
C VAL A 94 20.66 0.11 -6.77
N ALA A 95 20.84 1.38 -6.39
CA ALA A 95 22.15 1.92 -6.09
C ALA A 95 22.76 1.27 -4.84
N SER A 96 24.05 1.06 -4.84
CA SER A 96 24.80 0.53 -3.68
C SER A 96 24.76 1.47 -2.46
N THR A 97 24.50 2.74 -2.69
CA THR A 97 24.34 3.78 -1.65
C THR A 97 22.96 3.86 -1.03
N TRP A 98 21.95 3.23 -1.66
CA TRP A 98 20.58 3.25 -1.13
C TRP A 98 20.48 2.56 0.25
N ARG A 99 19.72 3.14 1.17
CA ARG A 99 19.69 2.75 2.59
C ARG A 99 18.28 2.45 3.14
N GLY A 100 17.35 2.05 2.30
CA GLY A 100 16.05 1.57 2.77
C GLY A 100 14.90 2.57 2.65
N SER A 101 15.13 3.81 2.23
CA SER A 101 14.07 4.79 2.02
C SER A 101 13.31 4.54 0.71
N LEU A 102 11.97 4.63 0.76
CA LEU A 102 11.10 4.62 -0.40
C LEU A 102 10.50 6.02 -0.71
N ASP A 103 11.06 7.07 -0.14
CA ASP A 103 10.61 8.46 -0.35
C ASP A 103 10.55 8.85 -1.83
N ALA A 104 11.51 8.37 -2.63
CA ALA A 104 11.54 8.65 -4.06
C ALA A 104 10.30 8.13 -4.80
N TRP A 105 9.74 7.02 -4.38
CA TRP A 105 8.48 6.50 -4.91
C TRP A 105 7.30 7.32 -4.45
N ALA A 106 7.23 7.65 -3.15
CA ALA A 106 6.16 8.46 -2.59
C ALA A 106 6.03 9.81 -3.31
N LYS A 107 7.16 10.50 -3.53
CA LYS A 107 7.23 11.78 -4.25
C LYS A 107 6.81 11.70 -5.71
N GLN A 108 6.75 10.51 -6.28
CA GLN A 108 6.27 10.25 -7.65
C GLN A 108 4.78 9.85 -7.69
N GLY A 109 4.04 9.97 -6.58
CA GLY A 109 2.62 9.63 -6.53
C GLY A 109 2.34 8.16 -6.22
N VAL A 110 3.28 7.46 -5.59
CA VAL A 110 3.05 6.12 -5.03
C VAL A 110 2.67 6.27 -3.57
N LEU A 111 1.39 6.10 -3.24
CA LEU A 111 0.93 6.11 -1.86
C LEU A 111 1.32 4.80 -1.17
N LEU A 112 2.33 4.88 -0.31
CA LEU A 112 2.87 3.75 0.46
C LEU A 112 2.15 3.67 1.82
N LEU A 113 1.01 2.99 1.88
CA LEU A 113 0.13 2.98 3.05
C LEU A 113 0.02 1.59 3.67
N ASN A 114 0.01 1.50 4.99
CA ASN A 114 -0.31 0.28 5.71
C ASN A 114 -1.80 0.20 6.06
N THR A 115 -2.33 -1.00 6.23
CA THR A 115 -3.71 -1.20 6.71
C THR A 115 -3.87 -0.78 8.18
N ALA A 116 -2.80 -0.87 8.97
CA ALA A 116 -2.68 -0.20 10.27
C ALA A 116 -1.50 0.78 10.23
N LEU A 117 -1.71 2.04 10.60
CA LEU A 117 -0.66 3.06 10.51
C LEU A 117 0.29 3.05 11.70
N THR A 118 -0.06 2.31 12.74
CA THR A 118 0.82 2.12 13.92
C THR A 118 0.88 0.67 14.33
N VAL A 119 1.96 0.30 15.03
CA VAL A 119 2.18 -1.04 15.57
C VAL A 119 2.86 -0.97 16.92
N GLN A 120 2.54 -1.89 17.83
CA GLN A 120 3.27 -2.07 19.07
C GLN A 120 4.57 -2.85 18.84
N HIS A 121 5.61 -2.50 19.57
CA HIS A 121 6.88 -3.24 19.54
C HIS A 121 6.65 -4.75 19.68
N GLY A 122 7.25 -5.52 18.78
CA GLY A 122 7.21 -6.98 18.79
C GLY A 122 5.84 -7.62 18.50
N THR A 123 4.76 -6.84 18.24
CA THR A 123 3.40 -7.37 18.15
C THR A 123 2.71 -6.97 16.84
N PRO A 124 3.07 -7.61 15.71
CA PRO A 124 2.46 -7.27 14.42
C PRO A 124 0.95 -7.55 14.41
N GLY A 125 0.19 -6.70 13.73
CA GLY A 125 -1.25 -6.83 13.53
C GLY A 125 -2.12 -6.36 14.70
N VAL A 126 -1.55 -6.00 15.85
CA VAL A 126 -2.32 -5.70 17.09
C VAL A 126 -3.30 -4.54 16.93
N TYR A 127 -2.97 -3.55 16.09
CA TYR A 127 -3.80 -2.35 15.89
C TYR A 127 -4.58 -2.32 14.57
N MET A 128 -4.62 -3.42 13.82
CA MET A 128 -5.34 -3.48 12.55
C MET A 128 -6.82 -3.10 12.70
N GLN A 129 -7.48 -3.56 13.77
CA GLN A 129 -8.89 -3.24 14.00
C GLN A 129 -9.10 -1.76 14.35
N ASN A 130 -8.19 -1.16 15.11
CA ASN A 130 -8.26 0.27 15.47
C ASN A 130 -8.17 1.17 14.23
N TRP A 131 -7.38 0.78 13.23
CA TRP A 131 -7.19 1.53 12.00
C TRP A 131 -8.17 1.19 10.88
N SER A 132 -8.89 0.06 10.98
CA SER A 132 -9.68 -0.51 9.88
C SER A 132 -10.69 0.48 9.28
N ARG A 133 -11.39 1.25 10.10
CA ARG A 133 -12.38 2.25 9.64
C ARG A 133 -11.69 3.39 8.89
N PHE A 134 -10.59 3.92 9.43
CA PHE A 134 -9.83 4.99 8.81
C PHE A 134 -9.24 4.56 7.47
N THR A 135 -8.57 3.40 7.41
CA THR A 135 -7.92 2.92 6.19
C THR A 135 -8.93 2.53 5.11
N ALA A 136 -10.06 1.94 5.49
CA ALA A 136 -11.15 1.66 4.53
C ALA A 136 -11.74 2.96 3.96
N ALA A 137 -12.01 3.96 4.80
CA ALA A 137 -12.48 5.29 4.36
C ALA A 137 -11.45 5.97 3.44
N CYS A 138 -10.16 5.90 3.80
CA CYS A 138 -9.07 6.43 2.98
C CYS A 138 -9.03 5.76 1.59
N MET A 139 -9.09 4.43 1.53
CA MET A 139 -9.07 3.71 0.25
C MET A 139 -10.28 4.05 -0.60
N ARG A 140 -11.48 4.14 0.01
CA ARG A 140 -12.68 4.58 -0.69
C ARG A 140 -12.48 5.97 -1.29
N PHE A 141 -12.00 6.92 -0.49
CA PHE A 141 -11.77 8.30 -0.92
C PHE A 141 -10.76 8.37 -2.08
N VAL A 142 -9.63 7.64 -1.98
CA VAL A 142 -8.62 7.60 -3.05
C VAL A 142 -9.19 6.98 -4.34
N ILE A 143 -9.95 5.89 -4.25
CA ILE A 143 -10.58 5.25 -5.40
C ILE A 143 -11.54 6.22 -6.10
N GLU A 144 -12.40 6.89 -5.35
CA GLU A 144 -13.37 7.85 -5.90
C GLU A 144 -12.69 9.05 -6.60
N LYS A 145 -11.59 9.52 -6.04
CA LYS A 145 -10.93 10.75 -6.53
C LYS A 145 -9.86 10.50 -7.58
N ARG A 146 -9.20 9.35 -7.55
CA ARG A 146 -7.97 9.12 -8.33
C ARG A 146 -7.99 7.86 -9.18
N SER A 147 -8.79 6.85 -8.83
CA SER A 147 -8.77 5.53 -9.49
C SER A 147 -7.34 4.99 -9.69
N PRO A 148 -6.54 4.83 -8.64
CA PRO A 148 -5.14 4.43 -8.79
C PRO A 148 -5.01 2.97 -9.24
N HIS A 149 -3.79 2.57 -9.62
CA HIS A 149 -3.43 1.17 -9.67
C HIS A 149 -2.98 0.68 -8.29
N PHE A 150 -3.44 -0.51 -7.87
CA PHE A 150 -3.05 -1.09 -6.58
C PHE A 150 -1.99 -2.17 -6.76
N ILE A 151 -0.94 -2.12 -5.95
CA ILE A 151 -0.01 -3.23 -5.77
C ILE A 151 -0.30 -3.83 -4.39
N LEU A 152 -0.80 -5.06 -4.37
CA LEU A 152 -1.26 -5.74 -3.16
C LEU A 152 -0.31 -6.88 -2.80
N TRP A 153 0.27 -6.81 -1.62
CA TRP A 153 1.14 -7.86 -1.09
C TRP A 153 0.54 -8.51 0.17
N GLY A 154 0.10 -9.75 0.00
CA GLY A 154 -0.48 -10.56 1.07
C GLY A 154 -1.99 -10.37 1.26
N SER A 155 -2.53 -11.18 2.17
CA SER A 155 -3.98 -11.29 2.39
C SER A 155 -4.61 -10.03 2.98
N ALA A 156 -3.93 -9.33 3.90
CA ALA A 156 -4.45 -8.13 4.55
C ALA A 156 -4.75 -7.02 3.54
N ALA A 157 -3.79 -6.71 2.65
CA ALA A 157 -3.96 -5.71 1.59
C ALA A 157 -5.10 -6.09 0.63
N ARG A 158 -5.16 -7.37 0.23
CA ARG A 158 -6.21 -7.89 -0.66
C ARG A 158 -7.59 -7.82 0.01
N GLN A 159 -7.68 -8.14 1.29
CA GLN A 159 -8.93 -8.15 2.04
C GLN A 159 -9.48 -6.73 2.20
N LEU A 160 -8.62 -5.77 2.53
CA LEU A 160 -9.02 -4.36 2.60
C LEU A 160 -9.57 -3.86 1.27
N LEU A 161 -8.86 -4.08 0.15
CA LEU A 161 -9.36 -3.66 -1.16
C LEU A 161 -10.67 -4.35 -1.52
N GLY A 162 -10.83 -5.63 -1.19
CA GLY A 162 -12.07 -6.40 -1.39
C GLY A 162 -13.26 -5.76 -0.66
N THR A 163 -13.10 -5.49 0.63
CA THR A 163 -14.14 -4.83 1.45
C THR A 163 -14.52 -3.45 0.90
N VAL A 164 -13.53 -2.67 0.46
CA VAL A 164 -13.79 -1.35 -0.13
C VAL A 164 -14.49 -1.48 -1.48
N ALA A 165 -14.10 -2.42 -2.33
CA ALA A 165 -14.75 -2.67 -3.62
C ALA A 165 -16.23 -3.06 -3.43
N GLU A 166 -16.53 -3.89 -2.44
CA GLU A 166 -17.92 -4.24 -2.09
C GLU A 166 -18.77 -3.02 -1.70
N SER A 167 -18.18 -2.02 -1.05
CA SER A 167 -18.87 -0.78 -0.72
C SER A 167 -19.30 0.05 -1.95
N PHE A 168 -18.74 -0.23 -3.12
CA PHE A 168 -19.14 0.32 -4.42
C PHE A 168 -20.13 -0.59 -5.17
N GLY A 169 -20.67 -1.62 -4.52
CA GLY A 169 -21.55 -2.60 -5.16
C GLY A 169 -20.83 -3.59 -6.08
N VAL A 170 -19.51 -3.66 -5.98
CA VAL A 170 -18.69 -4.64 -6.72
C VAL A 170 -18.52 -5.89 -5.88
N HIS A 171 -19.24 -6.96 -6.22
CA HIS A 171 -19.12 -8.23 -5.51
C HIS A 171 -17.83 -8.96 -5.89
N THR A 172 -16.89 -9.03 -4.96
CA THR A 172 -15.58 -9.68 -5.15
C THR A 172 -15.71 -11.20 -5.39
N THR A 173 -16.82 -11.82 -5.00
CA THR A 173 -17.15 -13.22 -5.31
C THR A 173 -17.40 -13.45 -6.80
N GLN A 174 -17.85 -12.45 -7.54
CA GLN A 174 -18.00 -12.52 -9.00
C GLN A 174 -16.65 -12.34 -9.71
N ALA A 175 -15.70 -11.66 -9.12
CA ALA A 175 -14.32 -11.59 -9.63
C ALA A 175 -13.62 -12.96 -9.64
N ARG A 176 -14.06 -13.94 -8.85
CA ARG A 176 -13.60 -15.34 -8.90
C ARG A 176 -14.14 -16.13 -10.11
N ARG A 177 -15.17 -15.66 -10.81
CA ARG A 177 -15.85 -16.37 -11.92
C ARG A 177 -15.80 -15.63 -13.26
N GLY A 178 -14.72 -14.90 -13.55
CA GLY A 178 -14.49 -14.41 -14.90
C GLY A 178 -15.04 -13.01 -15.22
N CYS A 179 -15.26 -12.15 -14.24
CA CYS A 179 -15.42 -10.74 -14.52
C CYS A 179 -14.07 -10.12 -14.88
N PHE A 180 -13.84 -10.04 -16.20
CA PHE A 180 -12.80 -9.30 -16.89
C PHE A 180 -11.34 -9.73 -16.66
N ASP A 181 -11.06 -10.88 -17.24
CA ASP A 181 -9.75 -11.27 -17.69
C ASP A 181 -9.35 -10.43 -18.92
N TYR A 182 -8.66 -9.33 -18.73
CA TYR A 182 -7.87 -8.79 -19.80
C TYR A 182 -6.64 -9.69 -19.92
N GLY A 183 -6.65 -10.63 -20.85
CA GLY A 183 -5.80 -11.81 -21.00
C GLY A 183 -4.28 -11.68 -20.92
N ALA A 184 -3.71 -10.53 -20.53
CA ALA A 184 -2.29 -10.33 -20.24
C ALA A 184 -2.01 -10.17 -18.72
N PHE A 185 -3.01 -9.99 -17.88
CA PHE A 185 -2.87 -9.76 -16.43
C PHE A 185 -3.25 -10.97 -15.57
N ALA A 186 -3.59 -12.07 -16.21
CA ALA A 186 -4.31 -13.22 -15.64
C ALA A 186 -3.57 -14.04 -14.58
N ALA A 187 -2.27 -13.90 -14.37
CA ALA A 187 -1.54 -14.75 -13.43
C ALA A 187 -1.48 -14.21 -11.99
N ALA A 188 -1.55 -12.89 -11.78
CA ALA A 188 -1.42 -12.29 -10.47
C ALA A 188 -2.02 -10.88 -10.36
N GLY A 189 -3.03 -10.56 -11.13
CA GLY A 189 -3.67 -9.24 -11.07
C GLY A 189 -4.99 -9.18 -11.80
N GLY A 190 -5.72 -8.09 -11.67
CA GLY A 190 -7.02 -7.93 -12.32
C GLY A 190 -7.49 -6.49 -12.35
N VAL A 191 -8.57 -6.28 -13.08
CA VAL A 191 -9.35 -5.05 -13.05
C VAL A 191 -10.66 -5.38 -12.36
N ILE A 192 -10.93 -4.73 -11.24
CA ILE A 192 -12.26 -4.71 -10.65
C ILE A 192 -12.98 -3.54 -11.32
N SER A 193 -13.76 -3.80 -12.35
CA SER A 193 -14.67 -2.80 -12.89
C SER A 193 -16.09 -3.24 -12.63
N SER A 194 -16.96 -2.32 -12.25
CA SER A 194 -18.38 -2.58 -12.37
C SER A 194 -18.77 -2.52 -13.84
N MET A 195 -19.85 -3.21 -14.21
CA MET A 195 -20.46 -3.04 -15.54
C MET A 195 -21.11 -1.65 -15.72
N ARG A 196 -21.04 -0.81 -14.70
CA ARG A 196 -21.57 0.55 -14.69
C ARG A 196 -20.44 1.52 -15.00
N ASP A 197 -20.60 2.31 -16.05
CA ASP A 197 -19.62 3.31 -16.50
C ASP A 197 -19.41 4.46 -15.50
N ASP A 198 -20.34 4.64 -14.56
CA ASP A 198 -20.31 5.66 -13.52
C ASP A 198 -19.47 5.27 -12.29
N LEU A 199 -18.97 4.02 -12.19
CA LEU A 199 -18.16 3.57 -11.07
C LEU A 199 -16.65 3.59 -11.37
N PRO A 200 -15.82 3.86 -10.36
CA PRO A 200 -14.37 3.93 -10.54
C PRO A 200 -13.78 2.59 -10.98
N LYS A 201 -12.90 2.63 -11.98
CA LYS A 201 -12.20 1.43 -12.47
C LYS A 201 -11.01 1.13 -11.56
N ILE A 202 -11.10 0.06 -10.79
CA ILE A 202 -10.05 -0.40 -9.89
C ILE A 202 -9.18 -1.43 -10.62
N SER A 203 -7.89 -1.17 -10.77
CA SER A 203 -6.93 -2.15 -11.27
C SER A 203 -5.93 -2.52 -10.18
N TYR A 204 -5.49 -3.77 -10.15
CA TYR A 204 -4.52 -4.22 -9.17
C TYR A 204 -3.60 -5.32 -9.72
N THR A 205 -2.42 -5.42 -9.13
CA THR A 205 -1.57 -6.62 -9.15
C THR A 205 -1.54 -7.23 -7.76
N TYR A 206 -1.45 -8.54 -7.68
CA TYR A 206 -1.42 -9.26 -6.41
C TYR A 206 -0.29 -10.28 -6.38
N SER A 207 0.41 -10.34 -5.26
CA SER A 207 1.33 -11.44 -4.94
C SER A 207 1.33 -11.74 -3.45
N ALA A 208 2.01 -12.82 -3.07
CA ALA A 208 2.23 -13.13 -1.66
C ALA A 208 2.99 -11.98 -0.97
N HIS A 209 2.77 -11.83 0.33
CA HIS A 209 3.52 -10.85 1.12
C HIS A 209 5.04 -11.10 1.02
N PRO A 210 5.88 -10.06 0.88
CA PRO A 210 7.33 -10.24 0.76
C PRO A 210 7.97 -11.05 1.90
N ALA A 211 7.38 -11.06 3.10
CA ALA A 211 7.85 -11.88 4.22
C ALA A 211 7.26 -13.30 4.27
N ALA A 212 6.44 -13.71 3.29
CA ALA A 212 5.83 -15.05 3.29
C ALA A 212 6.92 -16.16 3.31
N ARG A 213 6.71 -17.15 4.17
CA ARG A 213 7.67 -18.24 4.38
C ARG A 213 7.40 -19.48 3.52
N SER A 214 6.17 -19.65 3.06
CA SER A 214 5.75 -20.80 2.25
C SER A 214 5.73 -20.46 0.77
N ALA A 215 6.03 -21.44 -0.07
CA ALA A 215 5.77 -21.33 -1.50
C ALA A 215 4.26 -21.21 -1.72
N THR A 216 3.85 -20.18 -2.42
CA THR A 216 2.47 -19.95 -2.83
C THR A 216 2.41 -19.83 -4.34
N PRO A 217 1.27 -20.11 -4.98
CA PRO A 217 1.14 -19.95 -6.45
C PRO A 217 1.31 -18.49 -6.91
N TYR A 218 1.26 -17.52 -5.98
CA TYR A 218 1.38 -16.09 -6.26
C TYR A 218 2.62 -15.50 -5.57
N GLN A 219 3.82 -16.06 -5.85
CA GLN A 219 5.06 -15.55 -5.26
C GLN A 219 5.34 -14.10 -5.69
N LEU A 220 6.01 -13.33 -4.83
CA LEU A 220 6.50 -12.00 -5.19
C LEU A 220 7.55 -12.10 -6.29
N LYS A 221 8.50 -13.03 -6.14
CA LYS A 221 9.61 -13.23 -7.09
C LYS A 221 9.09 -13.52 -8.50
N GLY A 222 9.47 -12.67 -9.45
CA GLY A 222 9.07 -12.77 -10.85
C GLY A 222 7.64 -12.32 -11.12
N SER A 223 6.94 -11.74 -10.14
CA SER A 223 5.58 -11.22 -10.35
C SER A 223 5.54 -9.93 -11.17
N ARG A 224 6.68 -9.22 -11.27
CA ARG A 224 6.88 -7.99 -12.04
C ARG A 224 5.85 -6.90 -11.72
N PRO A 225 5.62 -6.56 -10.45
CA PRO A 225 4.55 -5.65 -10.07
C PRO A 225 4.80 -4.22 -10.54
N PHE A 226 6.07 -3.83 -10.65
CA PHE A 226 6.48 -2.46 -10.98
C PHE A 226 6.32 -2.16 -12.46
N SER A 227 6.82 -3.03 -13.34
CA SER A 227 6.62 -2.90 -14.79
C SER A 227 5.14 -3.03 -15.17
N LYS A 228 4.39 -3.93 -14.54
CA LYS A 228 2.93 -4.04 -14.74
C LYS A 228 2.19 -2.77 -14.30
N ALA A 229 2.58 -2.16 -13.19
CA ALA A 229 2.01 -0.87 -12.78
C ALA A 229 2.26 0.20 -13.85
N ASN A 230 3.49 0.28 -14.39
CA ASN A 230 3.80 1.22 -15.46
C ASN A 230 3.03 0.94 -16.77
N GLU A 231 2.79 -0.33 -17.11
CA GLU A 231 1.91 -0.68 -18.24
C GLU A 231 0.50 -0.10 -18.06
N VAL A 232 -0.09 -0.26 -16.88
CA VAL A 232 -1.41 0.32 -16.56
C VAL A 232 -1.37 1.85 -16.58
N LEU A 233 -0.33 2.46 -16.04
CA LEU A 233 -0.18 3.92 -16.02
C LEU A 233 -0.05 4.48 -17.45
N ARG A 234 0.72 3.84 -18.32
CA ARG A 234 0.82 4.21 -19.76
C ARG A 234 -0.52 4.11 -20.47
N TRP A 235 -1.25 3.00 -20.26
CA TRP A 235 -2.60 2.83 -20.80
C TRP A 235 -3.55 3.94 -20.33
N ARG A 236 -3.40 4.39 -19.08
CA ARG A 236 -4.18 5.51 -18.51
C ARG A 236 -3.61 6.90 -18.81
N ARG A 237 -2.53 7.01 -19.60
CA ARG A 237 -1.83 8.25 -19.94
C ARG A 237 -1.37 9.04 -18.71
N ARG A 238 -0.90 8.34 -17.67
CA ARG A 238 -0.45 8.94 -16.41
C ARG A 238 1.07 9.01 -16.25
N GLY A 239 1.82 8.60 -17.24
CA GLY A 239 3.29 8.51 -17.23
C GLY A 239 3.81 7.41 -16.28
N ASP A 240 5.06 7.03 -16.47
CA ASP A 240 5.69 5.97 -15.68
C ASP A 240 6.14 6.46 -14.30
N VAL A 241 6.26 5.53 -13.37
CA VAL A 241 7.00 5.70 -12.12
C VAL A 241 8.43 5.17 -12.35
N ASP A 242 9.44 5.93 -11.96
CA ASP A 242 10.80 5.40 -11.84
C ASP A 242 10.90 4.60 -10.55
N TRP A 243 10.91 3.28 -10.66
CA TRP A 243 11.00 2.35 -9.55
C TRP A 243 12.44 2.10 -9.08
N SER A 244 13.43 2.76 -9.69
CA SER A 244 14.82 2.67 -9.25
C SER A 244 14.99 3.18 -7.82
N LEU A 245 15.88 2.55 -7.07
CA LEU A 245 16.22 2.91 -5.70
C LEU A 245 17.62 3.55 -5.68
N ARG A 246 17.65 4.87 -5.52
CA ARG A 246 18.86 5.68 -5.58
C ARG A 246 19.16 6.38 -4.27
#